data_34f08a2577e25d812208dfd1efbd1fcf
#
_entry.id   34f08a2577e25d812208dfd1efbd1fcf
#
_cell.length_a   1.000
_cell.length_b   1.000
_cell.length_c   1.000
_cell.angle_alpha   90.00
_cell.angle_beta   90.00
_cell.angle_gamma   90.00
#
_symmetry.space_group_name_H-M   'P 1'
#
loop_
_entity.id
_entity.type
_entity.pdbx_description
1 polymer ?
#
loop_
_entity_poly.entity_id
_entity_poly.type
_entity_poly.pdbx_seq_one_letter_code
_entity_poly.pdbx_strand_id
1 'polypeptide(L)'
;MDIRTITSSDYEMVTSVMNEWWGGRQLKEKLPRLFFEHFQDTSFITHEHNSMTGFLIGFQSQSDPVTAYIHFSGVHPDFRKMQIGKQLYEVFIETVKKRGCTRVKCVTSPVNKVSIAYHTRLGFEIEKGSKTVNGISVFANYDGPGQDRVLFVKNI
;
A
#
# COMPACT_ATOMS: atom_id res chain seq x y z
N MET A 1 3.36 -12.24 -16.58
CA MET A 1 3.70 -11.57 -15.30
C MET A 1 3.51 -12.54 -14.16
N ASP A 2 4.50 -12.66 -13.30
CA ASP A 2 4.44 -13.54 -12.14
C ASP A 2 4.20 -12.75 -10.87
N ILE A 3 3.34 -13.27 -10.00
CA ILE A 3 3.07 -12.72 -8.67
C ILE A 3 3.41 -13.80 -7.65
N ARG A 4 4.18 -13.43 -6.64
CA ARG A 4 4.50 -14.33 -5.52
C ARG A 4 4.52 -13.58 -4.21
N THR A 5 4.48 -14.29 -3.10
CA THR A 5 4.70 -13.69 -1.79
C THR A 5 6.15 -13.23 -1.66
N ILE A 6 6.38 -12.23 -0.81
CA ILE A 6 7.74 -11.74 -0.54
C ILE A 6 8.52 -12.71 0.34
N THR A 7 9.83 -12.54 0.33
CA THR A 7 10.76 -13.21 1.24
C THR A 7 11.67 -12.18 1.89
N SER A 8 12.41 -12.60 2.92
CA SER A 8 13.38 -11.72 3.60
C SER A 8 14.42 -11.16 2.64
N SER A 9 14.82 -11.94 1.63
CA SER A 9 15.82 -11.53 0.64
C SER A 9 15.34 -10.42 -0.31
N ASP A 10 14.05 -10.16 -0.36
CA ASP A 10 13.50 -9.11 -1.23
C ASP A 10 13.72 -7.70 -0.67
N TYR A 11 14.05 -7.58 0.62
CA TYR A 11 14.22 -6.28 1.28
C TYR A 11 15.19 -5.36 0.53
N GLU A 12 16.37 -5.88 0.20
CA GLU A 12 17.41 -5.07 -0.49
C GLU A 12 16.93 -4.60 -1.86
N MET A 13 16.32 -5.48 -2.64
CA MET A 13 15.84 -5.16 -3.97
C MET A 13 14.73 -4.10 -3.93
N VAL A 14 13.74 -4.27 -3.06
CA VAL A 14 12.63 -3.34 -2.95
C VAL A 14 13.10 -1.97 -2.45
N THR A 15 13.87 -1.94 -1.37
CA THR A 15 14.31 -0.66 -0.79
C THR A 15 15.30 0.09 -1.68
N SER A 16 16.06 -0.62 -2.51
CA SER A 16 17.02 0.01 -3.43
C SER A 16 16.33 0.84 -4.52
N VAL A 17 15.09 0.52 -4.89
CA VAL A 17 14.36 1.23 -5.95
C VAL A 17 13.32 2.21 -5.43
N MET A 18 13.02 2.18 -4.14
CA MET A 18 11.93 3.00 -3.59
C MET A 18 12.08 4.49 -3.88
N ASN A 19 13.24 5.07 -3.59
CA ASN A 19 13.44 6.50 -3.82
C ASN A 19 13.36 6.87 -5.29
N GLU A 20 13.88 6.01 -6.16
CA GLU A 20 13.83 6.21 -7.60
C GLU A 20 12.41 6.17 -8.13
N TRP A 21 11.62 5.18 -7.71
CA TRP A 21 10.23 5.03 -8.17
C TRP A 21 9.33 6.17 -7.74
N TRP A 22 9.68 6.88 -6.69
CA TRP A 22 8.93 8.03 -6.18
C TRP A 22 9.63 9.36 -6.47
N GLY A 23 10.40 9.43 -7.56
CA GLY A 23 10.97 10.69 -8.04
C GLY A 23 12.06 11.28 -7.15
N GLY A 24 12.82 10.44 -6.46
CA GLY A 24 13.90 10.88 -5.58
C GLY A 24 13.47 11.20 -4.16
N ARG A 25 12.18 10.95 -3.80
CA ARG A 25 11.70 11.14 -2.43
C ARG A 25 12.31 10.09 -1.50
N GLN A 26 12.63 10.50 -0.26
CA GLN A 26 13.24 9.62 0.74
C GLN A 26 12.17 8.80 1.46
N LEU A 27 11.75 7.68 0.85
CA LEU A 27 10.68 6.83 1.38
C LEU A 27 11.16 5.50 1.97
N LYS A 28 12.44 5.15 1.80
CA LYS A 28 13.00 3.89 2.28
C LYS A 28 12.74 3.64 3.77
N GLU A 29 12.83 4.69 4.60
CA GLU A 29 12.62 4.60 6.04
C GLU A 29 11.21 4.16 6.43
N LYS A 30 10.24 4.32 5.54
CA LYS A 30 8.85 3.92 5.78
C LYS A 30 8.60 2.43 5.60
N LEU A 31 9.62 1.69 5.16
CA LEU A 31 9.50 0.26 4.92
C LEU A 31 10.65 -0.51 5.59
N PRO A 32 10.63 -0.63 6.92
CA PRO A 32 11.64 -1.39 7.65
C PRO A 32 11.65 -2.88 7.29
N ARG A 33 12.79 -3.52 7.51
CA ARG A 33 12.99 -4.96 7.26
C ARG A 33 11.93 -5.85 7.93
N LEU A 34 11.38 -5.43 9.07
CA LEU A 34 10.39 -6.22 9.80
C LEU A 34 9.20 -6.65 8.94
N PHE A 35 8.81 -5.85 7.95
CA PHE A 35 7.71 -6.21 7.06
C PHE A 35 8.06 -7.41 6.18
N PHE A 36 9.33 -7.53 5.79
CA PHE A 36 9.82 -8.64 4.97
C PHE A 36 10.06 -9.91 5.79
N GLU A 37 10.26 -9.75 7.10
CA GLU A 37 10.46 -10.88 8.01
C GLU A 37 9.14 -11.44 8.54
N HIS A 38 8.14 -10.58 8.81
CA HIS A 38 6.99 -10.96 9.62
C HIS A 38 5.63 -10.87 8.92
N PHE A 39 5.55 -10.32 7.70
CA PHE A 39 4.29 -10.15 6.98
C PHE A 39 4.31 -10.78 5.59
N GLN A 40 4.99 -11.91 5.44
CA GLN A 40 5.22 -12.55 4.13
C GLN A 40 3.94 -13.09 3.49
N ASP A 41 3.04 -13.66 4.28
CA ASP A 41 1.85 -14.34 3.74
C ASP A 41 0.83 -13.38 3.12
N THR A 42 0.94 -12.09 3.41
CA THR A 42 0.01 -11.06 2.93
C THR A 42 0.71 -9.95 2.15
N SER A 43 1.94 -10.20 1.72
CA SER A 43 2.74 -9.23 0.96
C SER A 43 3.26 -9.87 -0.31
N PHE A 44 3.25 -9.11 -1.40
CA PHE A 44 3.44 -9.67 -2.74
C PHE A 44 4.44 -8.85 -3.56
N ILE A 45 5.06 -9.54 -4.51
CA ILE A 45 5.97 -8.93 -5.47
C ILE A 45 5.65 -9.45 -6.87
N THR A 46 5.76 -8.59 -7.86
CA THR A 46 5.53 -8.96 -9.26
C THR A 46 6.82 -8.88 -10.05
N HIS A 47 6.96 -9.79 -11.00
CA HIS A 47 8.10 -9.84 -11.91
C HIS A 47 7.64 -9.95 -13.36
N GLU A 48 8.43 -9.35 -14.25
CA GLU A 48 8.33 -9.52 -15.68
C GLU A 48 9.75 -9.75 -16.22
N HIS A 49 9.98 -10.86 -16.89
CA HIS A 49 11.32 -11.19 -17.43
C HIS A 49 12.45 -11.03 -16.40
N ASN A 50 12.27 -11.57 -15.21
CA ASN A 50 13.23 -11.52 -14.09
C ASN A 50 13.46 -10.12 -13.49
N SER A 51 12.70 -9.12 -13.91
CA SER A 51 12.74 -7.77 -13.33
C SER A 51 11.53 -7.55 -12.43
N MET A 52 11.77 -6.97 -11.26
CA MET A 52 10.68 -6.60 -10.36
C MET A 52 9.90 -5.43 -10.96
N THR A 53 8.58 -5.59 -11.09
CA THR A 53 7.70 -4.58 -11.67
C THR A 53 6.77 -3.92 -10.65
N GLY A 54 6.59 -4.54 -9.48
CA GLY A 54 5.75 -3.98 -8.43
C GLY A 54 5.83 -4.75 -7.14
N PHE A 55 5.29 -4.16 -6.09
CA PHE A 55 5.18 -4.81 -4.78
C PHE A 55 4.02 -4.23 -3.99
N LEU A 56 3.51 -5.02 -3.05
CA LEU A 56 2.50 -4.59 -2.09
C LEU A 56 2.84 -5.22 -0.74
N ILE A 57 2.94 -4.39 0.27
CA ILE A 57 3.22 -4.80 1.65
C ILE A 57 1.96 -4.56 2.48
N GLY A 58 1.40 -5.62 3.03
CA GLY A 58 0.18 -5.52 3.81
C GLY A 58 0.05 -6.62 4.83
N PHE A 59 -0.97 -6.50 5.69
CA PHE A 59 -1.17 -7.47 6.77
C PHE A 59 -2.64 -7.48 7.22
N GLN A 60 -3.00 -8.52 7.94
CA GLN A 60 -4.24 -8.59 8.70
C GLN A 60 -4.02 -7.92 10.04
N SER A 61 -4.91 -7.00 10.41
CA SER A 61 -4.78 -6.31 11.70
C SER A 61 -4.87 -7.31 12.85
N GLN A 62 -3.91 -7.25 13.77
CA GLN A 62 -3.92 -8.07 14.96
C GLN A 62 -5.01 -7.62 15.94
N SER A 63 -5.24 -6.31 16.02
CA SER A 63 -6.20 -5.71 16.95
C SER A 63 -7.64 -5.80 16.47
N ASP A 64 -7.84 -5.87 15.15
CA ASP A 64 -9.16 -5.95 14.51
C ASP A 64 -9.07 -6.94 13.34
N PRO A 65 -9.21 -8.25 13.61
CA PRO A 65 -8.93 -9.29 12.62
C PRO A 65 -9.82 -9.28 11.37
N VAL A 66 -10.93 -8.56 11.39
CA VAL A 66 -11.77 -8.39 10.19
C VAL A 66 -11.25 -7.29 9.26
N THR A 67 -10.24 -6.55 9.69
CA THR A 67 -9.60 -5.49 8.92
C THR A 67 -8.23 -5.93 8.42
N ALA A 68 -7.98 -5.73 7.13
CA ALA A 68 -6.64 -5.83 6.56
C ALA A 68 -6.11 -4.42 6.28
N TYR A 69 -4.79 -4.28 6.20
CA TYR A 69 -4.15 -2.98 6.02
C TYR A 69 -3.05 -3.08 4.97
N ILE A 70 -3.06 -2.15 4.02
CA ILE A 70 -1.98 -2.01 3.05
C ILE A 70 -1.05 -0.91 3.55
N HIS A 71 0.17 -1.30 3.89
CA HIS A 71 1.17 -0.38 4.41
C HIS A 71 1.86 0.40 3.29
N PHE A 72 2.23 -0.29 2.21
CA PHE A 72 2.97 0.34 1.11
C PHE A 72 2.76 -0.46 -0.17
N SER A 73 2.65 0.23 -1.30
CA SER A 73 2.61 -0.42 -2.61
C SER A 73 3.29 0.47 -3.64
N GLY A 74 3.92 -0.15 -4.61
CA GLY A 74 4.59 0.56 -5.68
C GLY A 74 4.63 -0.23 -6.96
N VAL A 75 4.68 0.49 -8.08
CA VAL A 75 4.80 -0.08 -9.42
C VAL A 75 5.92 0.65 -10.14
N HIS A 76 6.78 -0.13 -10.80
CA HIS A 76 7.88 0.41 -11.61
C HIS A 76 7.31 1.43 -12.61
N PRO A 77 7.93 2.63 -12.75
CA PRO A 77 7.42 3.66 -13.63
C PRO A 77 7.10 3.23 -15.06
N ASP A 78 7.92 2.36 -15.65
CA ASP A 78 7.73 1.89 -17.00
C ASP A 78 6.57 0.91 -17.17
N PHE A 79 6.02 0.41 -16.05
CA PHE A 79 4.95 -0.59 -16.06
C PHE A 79 3.64 -0.08 -15.45
N ARG A 80 3.53 1.21 -15.17
CA ARG A 80 2.35 1.78 -14.46
C ARG A 80 1.04 1.68 -15.24
N LYS A 81 1.10 1.57 -16.56
CA LYS A 81 -0.11 1.46 -17.40
C LYS A 81 -0.54 0.03 -17.69
N MET A 82 0.12 -0.96 -17.06
CA MET A 82 -0.10 -2.38 -17.31
C MET A 82 -0.98 -3.06 -16.25
N GLN A 83 -1.71 -2.28 -15.46
CA GLN A 83 -2.64 -2.78 -14.44
C GLN A 83 -1.98 -3.61 -13.32
N ILE A 84 -0.67 -3.48 -13.13
CA ILE A 84 0.07 -4.25 -12.12
C ILE A 84 -0.39 -3.89 -10.70
N GLY A 85 -0.59 -2.61 -10.42
CA GLY A 85 -1.10 -2.16 -9.13
C GLY A 85 -2.46 -2.75 -8.81
N LYS A 86 -3.37 -2.74 -9.79
CA LYS A 86 -4.69 -3.32 -9.64
C LYS A 86 -4.61 -4.81 -9.33
N GLN A 87 -3.77 -5.55 -10.04
CA GLN A 87 -3.59 -6.98 -9.82
C GLN A 87 -3.01 -7.28 -8.43
N LEU A 88 -2.05 -6.47 -7.96
CA LEU A 88 -1.52 -6.59 -6.61
C LEU A 88 -2.61 -6.39 -5.56
N TYR A 89 -3.46 -5.39 -5.74
CA TYR A 89 -4.59 -5.14 -4.82
C TYR A 89 -5.60 -6.29 -4.86
N GLU A 90 -5.91 -6.82 -6.03
CA GLU A 90 -6.82 -7.96 -6.18
C GLU A 90 -6.31 -9.22 -5.48
N VAL A 91 -5.02 -9.56 -5.65
CA VAL A 91 -4.40 -10.70 -4.99
C VAL A 91 -4.39 -10.51 -3.47
N PHE A 92 -4.06 -9.33 -3.01
CA PHE A 92 -4.09 -9.00 -1.59
C PHE A 92 -5.51 -9.16 -1.01
N ILE A 93 -6.50 -8.58 -1.65
CA ILE A 93 -7.90 -8.64 -1.20
C ILE A 93 -8.38 -10.09 -1.14
N GLU A 94 -8.11 -10.87 -2.18
CA GLU A 94 -8.47 -12.28 -2.21
C GLU A 94 -7.83 -13.06 -1.06
N THR A 95 -6.56 -12.80 -0.80
CA THR A 95 -5.81 -13.45 0.28
C THR A 95 -6.40 -13.14 1.65
N VAL A 96 -6.66 -11.86 1.94
CA VAL A 96 -7.18 -11.47 3.26
C VAL A 96 -8.66 -11.83 3.45
N LYS A 97 -9.45 -11.89 2.37
CA LYS A 97 -10.81 -12.43 2.44
C LYS A 97 -10.82 -13.88 2.92
N LYS A 98 -9.92 -14.70 2.42
CA LYS A 98 -9.76 -16.10 2.88
C LYS A 98 -9.39 -16.19 4.35
N ARG A 99 -8.78 -15.14 4.91
CA ARG A 99 -8.43 -15.05 6.32
C ARG A 99 -9.54 -14.45 7.18
N GLY A 100 -10.70 -14.16 6.60
CA GLY A 100 -11.86 -13.64 7.31
C GLY A 100 -11.98 -12.11 7.34
N CYS A 101 -11.15 -11.39 6.61
CA CYS A 101 -11.26 -9.95 6.54
C CYS A 101 -12.47 -9.51 5.71
N THR A 102 -13.14 -8.44 6.18
CA THR A 102 -14.30 -7.85 5.52
C THR A 102 -14.07 -6.44 5.03
N ARG A 103 -12.91 -5.86 5.35
CA ARG A 103 -12.53 -4.53 4.88
C ARG A 103 -11.02 -4.39 4.79
N VAL A 104 -10.59 -3.48 3.92
CA VAL A 104 -9.18 -3.12 3.74
C VAL A 104 -9.04 -1.63 4.02
N LYS A 105 -8.01 -1.26 4.77
CA LYS A 105 -7.69 0.13 5.07
C LYS A 105 -6.28 0.47 4.61
N CYS A 106 -6.05 1.76 4.34
CA CYS A 106 -4.73 2.32 4.09
C CYS A 106 -4.77 3.83 4.30
N VAL A 107 -3.62 4.47 4.30
CA VAL A 107 -3.51 5.91 4.49
C VAL A 107 -2.59 6.53 3.46
N THR A 108 -2.75 7.83 3.21
CA THR A 108 -1.81 8.61 2.41
C THR A 108 -1.70 10.02 2.95
N SER A 109 -0.65 10.73 2.54
CA SER A 109 -0.54 12.17 2.80
C SER A 109 -1.60 12.93 2.00
N PRO A 110 -2.21 13.99 2.57
CA PRO A 110 -3.21 14.78 1.84
C PRO A 110 -2.65 15.52 0.62
N VAL A 111 -1.33 15.66 0.49
CA VAL A 111 -0.70 16.25 -0.68
C VAL A 111 -0.50 15.26 -1.82
N ASN A 112 -0.67 13.97 -1.57
CA ASN A 112 -0.49 12.93 -2.57
C ASN A 112 -1.76 12.74 -3.40
N LYS A 113 -2.01 13.64 -4.33
CA LYS A 113 -3.21 13.64 -5.16
C LYS A 113 -3.33 12.40 -6.05
N VAL A 114 -2.19 11.87 -6.50
CA VAL A 114 -2.16 10.66 -7.34
C VAL A 114 -2.69 9.46 -6.56
N SER A 115 -2.22 9.28 -5.33
CA SER A 115 -2.68 8.20 -4.45
C SER A 115 -4.18 8.34 -4.13
N ILE A 116 -4.64 9.55 -3.84
CA ILE A 116 -6.06 9.80 -3.55
C ILE A 116 -6.94 9.41 -4.75
N ALA A 117 -6.58 9.85 -5.94
CA ALA A 117 -7.31 9.51 -7.16
C ALA A 117 -7.27 8.00 -7.44
N TYR A 118 -6.12 7.36 -7.25
CA TYR A 118 -5.94 5.94 -7.48
C TYR A 118 -6.84 5.10 -6.57
N HIS A 119 -6.82 5.37 -5.27
CA HIS A 119 -7.64 4.62 -4.30
C HIS A 119 -9.12 4.85 -4.52
N THR A 120 -9.52 6.07 -4.87
CA THR A 120 -10.90 6.37 -5.21
C THR A 120 -11.38 5.54 -6.41
N ARG A 121 -10.54 5.43 -7.46
CA ARG A 121 -10.85 4.59 -8.62
C ARG A 121 -10.97 3.11 -8.28
N LEU A 122 -10.20 2.64 -7.31
CA LEU A 122 -10.27 1.23 -6.85
C LEU A 122 -11.47 0.97 -5.95
N GLY A 123 -12.29 1.97 -5.66
CA GLY A 123 -13.49 1.82 -4.85
C GLY A 123 -13.29 2.04 -3.36
N PHE A 124 -12.14 2.58 -2.95
CA PHE A 124 -11.94 2.99 -1.56
C PHE A 124 -12.70 4.26 -1.28
N GLU A 125 -13.27 4.36 -0.09
CA GLU A 125 -13.91 5.55 0.43
C GLU A 125 -12.97 6.27 1.38
N ILE A 126 -13.09 7.61 1.45
CA ILE A 126 -12.32 8.42 2.38
C ILE A 126 -13.10 8.50 3.69
N GLU A 127 -12.47 8.14 4.80
CA GLU A 127 -13.10 8.23 6.12
C GLU A 127 -13.17 9.69 6.56
N LYS A 128 -14.25 10.06 7.23
CA LYS A 128 -14.43 11.41 7.76
C LYS A 128 -13.48 11.65 8.91
N GLY A 129 -12.60 12.64 8.75
CA GLY A 129 -11.60 13.01 9.75
C GLY A 129 -11.95 14.26 10.52
N SER A 130 -10.93 14.88 11.13
CA SER A 130 -11.07 16.03 12.02
C SER A 130 -11.13 17.38 11.32
N LYS A 131 -10.67 17.46 10.06
CA LYS A 131 -10.70 18.69 9.27
C LYS A 131 -10.76 18.40 7.78
N THR A 132 -10.88 19.45 6.97
CA THR A 132 -10.89 19.36 5.52
C THR A 132 -9.74 20.19 4.94
N VAL A 133 -9.00 19.60 4.00
CA VAL A 133 -7.92 20.26 3.26
C VAL A 133 -8.21 20.12 1.76
N ASN A 134 -8.40 21.24 1.07
CA ASN A 134 -8.74 21.26 -0.37
C ASN A 134 -9.93 20.35 -0.72
N GLY A 135 -10.96 20.34 0.14
CA GLY A 135 -12.15 19.51 -0.08
C GLY A 135 -12.02 18.05 0.34
N ILE A 136 -10.86 17.64 0.83
CA ILE A 136 -10.58 16.25 1.23
C ILE A 136 -10.58 16.17 2.76
N SER A 137 -11.32 15.19 3.31
CA SER A 137 -11.33 14.96 4.75
C SER A 137 -10.02 14.33 5.21
N VAL A 138 -9.42 14.88 6.27
CA VAL A 138 -8.14 14.41 6.80
C VAL A 138 -8.22 14.24 8.32
N PHE A 139 -7.35 13.37 8.84
CA PHE A 139 -7.12 13.21 10.27
C PHE A 139 -5.86 13.98 10.64
N ALA A 140 -6.04 15.11 11.34
CA ALA A 140 -4.93 15.96 11.74
C ALA A 140 -3.98 15.23 12.69
N ASN A 141 -2.68 15.38 12.44
CA ASN A 141 -1.62 14.81 13.28
C ASN A 141 -1.74 13.30 13.50
N TYR A 142 -2.27 12.58 12.52
CA TYR A 142 -2.52 11.14 12.62
C TYR A 142 -1.23 10.35 12.92
N ASP A 143 -0.14 10.67 12.23
CA ASP A 143 1.16 10.02 12.40
C ASP A 143 2.16 10.90 13.18
N GLY A 144 1.65 11.81 13.98
CA GLY A 144 2.46 12.73 14.79
C GLY A 144 2.26 14.18 14.38
N PRO A 145 2.87 15.13 15.11
CA PRO A 145 2.69 16.55 14.84
C PRO A 145 3.00 16.92 13.39
N GLY A 146 2.05 17.57 12.72
CA GLY A 146 2.19 17.97 11.33
C GLY A 146 2.07 16.83 10.31
N GLN A 147 1.79 15.62 10.76
CA GLN A 147 1.66 14.43 9.89
C GLN A 147 0.19 14.07 9.72
N ASP A 148 -0.53 14.91 8.99
CA ASP A 148 -1.94 14.66 8.65
C ASP A 148 -2.03 13.50 7.65
N ARG A 149 -3.13 12.73 7.72
CA ARG A 149 -3.37 11.61 6.80
C ARG A 149 -4.79 11.57 6.30
N VAL A 150 -4.94 11.16 5.05
CA VAL A 150 -6.21 10.72 4.48
C VAL A 150 -6.33 9.23 4.75
N LEU A 151 -7.44 8.81 5.37
CA LEU A 151 -7.69 7.42 5.68
C LEU A 151 -8.70 6.84 4.69
N PHE A 152 -8.34 5.71 4.10
CA PHE A 152 -9.18 5.00 3.13
C PHE A 152 -9.70 3.71 3.71
N VAL A 153 -10.92 3.35 3.31
CA VAL A 153 -11.54 2.07 3.66
C VAL A 153 -12.28 1.51 2.45
N LYS A 154 -12.17 0.21 2.25
CA LYS A 154 -12.93 -0.52 1.23
C LYS A 154 -13.53 -1.77 1.86
N ASN A 155 -14.85 -1.92 1.73
CA ASN A 155 -15.52 -3.16 2.10
C ASN A 155 -15.28 -4.21 1.02
N ILE A 156 -15.00 -5.43 1.43
CA ILE A 156 -14.64 -6.52 0.53
C ILE A 156 -15.49 -7.76 0.75
#